data_884627e740bac72be274b2a86252e34e
#
_entry.id   884627e740bac72be274b2a86252e34e
#
_cell.length_a   1.000
_cell.length_b   1.000
_cell.length_c   1.000
_cell.angle_alpha   90.00
_cell.angle_beta   90.00
_cell.angle_gamma   90.00
#
_symmetry.space_group_name_H-M   'P 1'
#
loop_
_entity.id
_entity.type
_entity.pdbx_description
1 polymer ?
#
loop_
_entity_poly.entity_id
_entity_poly.type
_entity_poly.pdbx_seq_one_letter_code
_entity_poly.pdbx_strand_id
1 'polypeptide(L)'
;MKAFYPTIYFVLLAILSSYGQNTTSKTNTFPTVATLTNWANYNSQQKFDLEIRALGFKFEVKEAETSSIAYTYIRKVMIDGVNYTDRIVYRITNDNSASIITLVTASTDLVTLYNPQLTAFNNVKCETPMAKDKNTSCNCYESKTHAIDLCDERVKLTMGDGNKYFVSVAKI
;
A
#
# COMPACT_ATOMS: atom_id res chain seq x y z
N MET A 1 -25.42 -22.67 -59.06
CA MET A 1 -24.92 -22.90 -57.66
C MET A 1 -23.54 -22.25 -57.54
N LYS A 2 -23.49 -21.00 -57.04
CA LYS A 2 -22.24 -20.27 -56.86
C LYS A 2 -22.18 -19.68 -55.47
N ALA A 3 -21.19 -20.16 -54.74
CA ALA A 3 -20.39 -19.47 -53.71
C ALA A 3 -21.10 -18.63 -52.65
N PHE A 4 -21.20 -19.21 -51.46
CA PHE A 4 -21.50 -18.49 -50.21
C PHE A 4 -20.51 -18.90 -49.11
N TYR A 5 -19.21 -18.87 -49.34
CA TYR A 5 -18.21 -19.29 -48.38
C TYR A 5 -17.05 -18.32 -48.02
N PRO A 6 -17.07 -17.03 -48.34
CA PRO A 6 -16.00 -16.18 -47.78
C PRO A 6 -16.41 -15.36 -46.55
N THR A 7 -17.71 -15.20 -46.25
CA THR A 7 -18.15 -14.26 -45.19
C THR A 7 -18.03 -14.81 -43.76
N ILE A 8 -18.06 -16.13 -43.61
CA ILE A 8 -17.99 -16.77 -42.26
C ILE A 8 -16.55 -16.79 -41.71
N TYR A 9 -15.56 -16.86 -42.60
CA TYR A 9 -14.14 -16.88 -42.15
C TYR A 9 -13.64 -15.55 -41.58
N PHE A 10 -14.19 -14.44 -42.09
CA PHE A 10 -13.81 -13.11 -41.58
C PHE A 10 -14.39 -12.78 -40.22
N VAL A 11 -15.58 -13.29 -39.90
CA VAL A 11 -16.22 -13.09 -38.59
C VAL A 11 -15.55 -13.91 -37.49
N LEU A 12 -15.04 -15.11 -37.81
CA LEU A 12 -14.30 -15.95 -36.84
C LEU A 12 -12.91 -15.39 -36.51
N LEU A 13 -12.23 -14.76 -37.46
CA LEU A 13 -10.95 -14.12 -37.22
C LEU A 13 -11.06 -12.83 -36.38
N ALA A 14 -12.18 -12.11 -36.48
CA ALA A 14 -12.44 -10.93 -35.68
C ALA A 14 -12.77 -11.26 -34.21
N ILE A 15 -13.33 -12.45 -33.94
CA ILE A 15 -13.63 -12.88 -32.57
C ILE A 15 -12.38 -13.40 -31.84
N LEU A 16 -11.41 -13.97 -32.56
CA LEU A 16 -10.16 -14.44 -31.95
C LEU A 16 -9.15 -13.33 -31.64
N SER A 17 -9.26 -12.16 -32.27
CA SER A 17 -8.43 -11.00 -31.95
C SER A 17 -8.93 -10.18 -30.75
N SER A 18 -10.12 -10.43 -30.23
CA SER A 18 -10.65 -9.73 -29.05
C SER A 18 -10.40 -10.47 -27.71
N TYR A 19 -9.81 -11.66 -27.74
CA TYR A 19 -9.44 -12.40 -26.53
C TYR A 19 -8.02 -12.19 -26.03
N GLY A 20 -7.26 -11.32 -26.66
CA GLY A 20 -5.86 -11.13 -26.37
C GLY A 20 -5.48 -9.69 -26.10
N GLN A 21 -6.10 -8.99 -25.17
CA GLN A 21 -5.49 -7.82 -24.51
C GLN A 21 -6.40 -7.28 -23.39
N ASN A 22 -6.41 -7.93 -22.25
CA ASN A 22 -6.78 -7.30 -20.99
C ASN A 22 -5.88 -7.81 -19.86
N THR A 23 -4.58 -7.80 -20.07
CA THR A 23 -3.61 -7.62 -19.01
C THR A 23 -3.43 -6.12 -18.83
N THR A 24 -4.46 -5.43 -18.36
CA THR A 24 -4.23 -4.19 -17.64
C THR A 24 -3.40 -4.60 -16.43
N SER A 25 -2.09 -4.39 -16.52
CA SER A 25 -1.22 -4.23 -15.37
C SER A 25 -1.95 -3.23 -14.48
N LYS A 26 -2.65 -3.73 -13.44
CA LYS A 26 -3.14 -2.86 -12.37
C LYS A 26 -1.88 -2.30 -11.76
N THR A 27 -1.50 -1.10 -12.19
CA THR A 27 -0.48 -0.31 -11.50
C THR A 27 -0.88 -0.31 -10.04
N ASN A 28 -0.01 -0.86 -9.18
CA ASN A 28 -0.23 -0.90 -7.74
C ASN A 28 -0.33 0.55 -7.26
N THR A 29 -1.57 1.06 -7.17
CA THR A 29 -1.81 2.43 -6.76
C THR A 29 -1.65 2.51 -5.26
N PHE A 30 -0.55 3.05 -4.78
CA PHE A 30 -0.38 3.38 -3.38
C PHE A 30 -1.11 4.68 -3.04
N PRO A 31 -1.63 4.84 -1.81
CA PRO A 31 -2.11 6.12 -1.33
C PRO A 31 -0.97 7.13 -1.34
N THR A 32 -1.25 8.39 -1.62
CA THR A 32 -0.25 9.46 -1.50
C THR A 32 0.06 9.76 -0.03
N VAL A 33 1.17 10.48 0.25
CA VAL A 33 1.47 10.97 1.60
C VAL A 33 0.32 11.85 2.11
N ALA A 34 -0.26 12.71 1.27
CA ALA A 34 -1.43 13.52 1.62
C ALA A 34 -2.66 12.67 1.98
N THR A 35 -2.87 11.53 1.30
CA THR A 35 -3.93 10.59 1.63
C THR A 35 -3.68 9.94 3.00
N LEU A 36 -2.45 9.50 3.27
CA LEU A 36 -2.11 8.88 4.55
C LEU A 36 -2.25 9.86 5.72
N THR A 37 -1.79 11.11 5.56
CA THR A 37 -1.95 12.15 6.58
C THR A 37 -3.43 12.49 6.81
N ASN A 38 -4.25 12.50 5.75
CA ASN A 38 -5.69 12.68 5.89
C ASN A 38 -6.33 11.52 6.67
N TRP A 39 -5.95 10.29 6.37
CA TRP A 39 -6.43 9.10 7.10
C TRP A 39 -5.99 9.08 8.56
N ALA A 40 -4.77 9.54 8.86
CA ALA A 40 -4.29 9.69 10.23
C ALA A 40 -5.09 10.74 11.04
N ASN A 41 -5.86 11.60 10.39
CA ASN A 41 -6.79 12.51 11.05
C ASN A 41 -8.18 11.89 11.30
N TYR A 42 -8.44 10.69 10.74
CA TYR A 42 -9.74 10.05 10.97
C TYR A 42 -9.80 9.48 12.38
N ASN A 43 -10.92 9.75 13.03
CA ASN A 43 -11.32 9.13 14.29
C ASN A 43 -12.43 8.09 14.08
N SER A 44 -12.61 7.62 12.85
CA SER A 44 -13.66 6.68 12.42
C SER A 44 -13.08 5.60 11.52
N GLN A 45 -13.07 4.36 12.01
CA GLN A 45 -12.70 3.20 11.22
C GLN A 45 -13.60 3.02 9.99
N GLN A 46 -14.89 3.34 10.09
CA GLN A 46 -15.82 3.21 8.96
C GLN A 46 -15.43 4.07 7.77
N LYS A 47 -15.02 5.34 8.02
CA LYS A 47 -14.57 6.24 6.97
C LYS A 47 -13.30 5.72 6.31
N PHE A 48 -12.34 5.25 7.10
CA PHE A 48 -11.12 4.63 6.61
C PHE A 48 -11.43 3.38 5.76
N ASP A 49 -12.32 2.49 6.24
CA ASP A 49 -12.69 1.23 5.57
C ASP A 49 -13.24 1.47 4.14
N LEU A 50 -14.07 2.49 3.96
CA LEU A 50 -14.61 2.83 2.65
C LEU A 50 -13.52 3.23 1.65
N GLU A 51 -12.59 4.08 2.06
CA GLU A 51 -11.55 4.59 1.17
C GLU A 51 -10.48 3.54 0.88
N ILE A 52 -10.07 2.75 1.87
CA ILE A 52 -9.04 1.72 1.67
C ILE A 52 -9.53 0.58 0.77
N ARG A 53 -10.81 0.22 0.84
CA ARG A 53 -11.41 -0.78 -0.06
C ARG A 53 -11.43 -0.31 -1.52
N ALA A 54 -11.56 0.98 -1.77
CA ALA A 54 -11.49 1.53 -3.12
C ALA A 54 -10.10 1.34 -3.76
N LEU A 55 -9.05 1.18 -2.97
CA LEU A 55 -7.70 0.83 -3.41
C LEU A 55 -7.46 -0.68 -3.53
N GLY A 56 -8.50 -1.50 -3.37
CA GLY A 56 -8.47 -2.96 -3.52
C GLY A 56 -8.01 -3.71 -2.28
N PHE A 57 -7.84 -3.05 -1.14
CA PHE A 57 -7.57 -3.72 0.12
C PHE A 57 -8.84 -4.36 0.69
N LYS A 58 -8.67 -5.48 1.39
CA LYS A 58 -9.74 -6.20 2.09
C LYS A 58 -9.42 -6.25 3.57
N PHE A 59 -10.43 -6.06 4.40
CA PHE A 59 -10.30 -6.24 5.83
C PHE A 59 -9.85 -7.67 6.16
N GLU A 60 -8.86 -7.80 7.03
CA GLU A 60 -8.30 -9.08 7.48
C GLU A 60 -8.65 -9.35 8.93
N VAL A 61 -8.23 -8.46 9.84
CA VAL A 61 -8.40 -8.70 11.28
C VAL A 61 -8.49 -7.38 12.05
N LYS A 62 -9.19 -7.45 13.19
CA LYS A 62 -9.22 -6.42 14.23
C LYS A 62 -8.58 -6.98 15.49
N GLU A 63 -7.61 -6.26 16.02
CA GLU A 63 -6.88 -6.63 17.23
C GLU A 63 -7.06 -5.53 18.28
N ALA A 64 -7.54 -5.93 19.45
CA ALA A 64 -7.64 -5.03 20.59
C ALA A 64 -6.36 -5.13 21.43
N GLU A 65 -5.69 -4.01 21.61
CA GLU A 65 -4.51 -3.84 22.45
C GLU A 65 -4.93 -3.11 23.75
N THR A 66 -4.03 -3.00 24.71
CA THR A 66 -4.33 -2.35 25.99
C THR A 66 -4.82 -0.91 25.87
N SER A 67 -4.22 -0.14 24.94
CA SER A 67 -4.49 1.30 24.78
C SER A 67 -5.00 1.68 23.38
N SER A 68 -5.13 0.72 22.48
CA SER A 68 -5.48 0.97 21.09
C SER A 68 -6.23 -0.20 20.46
N ILE A 69 -6.79 0.06 19.27
CA ILE A 69 -7.38 -0.95 18.41
C ILE A 69 -6.68 -0.86 17.06
N ALA A 70 -6.17 -1.99 16.56
CA ALA A 70 -5.58 -2.11 15.24
C ALA A 70 -6.55 -2.79 14.27
N TYR A 71 -6.72 -2.21 13.09
CA TYR A 71 -7.49 -2.76 11.97
C TYR A 71 -6.54 -3.03 10.81
N THR A 72 -6.37 -4.29 10.46
CA THR A 72 -5.48 -4.72 9.38
C THR A 72 -6.26 -4.99 8.11
N TYR A 73 -5.74 -4.47 7.01
CA TYR A 73 -6.24 -4.69 5.67
C TYR A 73 -5.13 -5.21 4.78
N ILE A 74 -5.46 -6.11 3.86
CA ILE A 74 -4.50 -6.73 2.94
C ILE A 74 -4.93 -6.58 1.49
N ARG A 75 -3.93 -6.55 0.60
CA ARG A 75 -4.10 -6.61 -0.85
C ARG A 75 -3.03 -7.53 -1.44
N LYS A 76 -3.46 -8.49 -2.26
CA LYS A 76 -2.53 -9.32 -3.03
C LYS A 76 -2.06 -8.56 -4.27
N VAL A 77 -0.77 -8.53 -4.48
CA VAL A 77 -0.12 -7.88 -5.63
C VAL A 77 0.87 -8.85 -6.27
N MET A 78 1.11 -8.67 -7.56
CA MET A 78 2.11 -9.43 -8.29
C MET A 78 3.24 -8.48 -8.70
N ILE A 79 4.47 -8.80 -8.32
CA ILE A 79 5.68 -8.06 -8.68
C ILE A 79 6.62 -9.06 -9.35
N ASP A 80 7.00 -8.82 -10.59
CA ASP A 80 7.91 -9.68 -11.38
C ASP A 80 7.50 -11.17 -11.38
N GLY A 81 6.18 -11.42 -11.48
CA GLY A 81 5.63 -12.78 -11.49
C GLY A 81 5.53 -13.45 -10.12
N VAL A 82 5.92 -12.79 -9.04
CA VAL A 82 5.84 -13.29 -7.66
C VAL A 82 4.67 -12.62 -6.93
N ASN A 83 3.88 -13.44 -6.21
CA ASN A 83 2.77 -12.93 -5.40
C ASN A 83 3.28 -12.41 -4.07
N TYR A 84 2.94 -11.16 -3.77
CA TYR A 84 3.18 -10.50 -2.49
C TYR A 84 1.86 -10.07 -1.86
N THR A 85 1.94 -9.67 -0.59
CA THR A 85 0.81 -9.12 0.13
C THR A 85 1.18 -7.75 0.66
N ASP A 86 0.56 -6.72 0.12
CA ASP A 86 0.57 -5.40 0.75
C ASP A 86 -0.34 -5.44 1.97
N ARG A 87 0.10 -4.78 3.04
CA ARG A 87 -0.66 -4.67 4.28
C ARG A 87 -0.77 -3.21 4.68
N ILE A 88 -1.93 -2.82 5.16
CA ILE A 88 -2.11 -1.52 5.79
C ILE A 88 -2.77 -1.73 7.15
N VAL A 89 -2.20 -1.09 8.16
CA VAL A 89 -2.71 -1.15 9.54
C VAL A 89 -3.17 0.26 9.94
N TYR A 90 -4.43 0.38 10.27
CA TYR A 90 -4.99 1.56 10.92
C TYR A 90 -5.11 1.28 12.41
N ARG A 91 -4.28 1.96 13.21
CA ARG A 91 -4.34 1.87 14.67
C ARG A 91 -4.90 3.16 15.23
N ILE A 92 -5.84 3.06 16.15
CA ILE A 92 -6.47 4.19 16.84
C ILE A 92 -6.44 3.94 18.35
N THR A 93 -6.11 4.96 19.13
CA THR A 93 -6.18 4.90 20.59
C THR A 93 -7.62 4.74 21.06
N ASN A 94 -7.81 4.10 22.23
CA ASN A 94 -9.15 3.81 22.77
C ASN A 94 -9.98 5.09 23.04
N ASP A 95 -9.31 6.21 23.30
CA ASP A 95 -9.92 7.54 23.49
C ASP A 95 -10.06 8.34 22.18
N ASN A 96 -9.67 7.75 21.04
CA ASN A 96 -9.63 8.38 19.73
C ASN A 96 -8.76 9.65 19.65
N SER A 97 -7.83 9.85 20.57
CA SER A 97 -6.97 11.04 20.59
C SER A 97 -5.85 10.99 19.56
N ALA A 98 -5.38 9.79 19.22
CA ALA A 98 -4.30 9.58 18.25
C ALA A 98 -4.59 8.40 17.33
N SER A 99 -4.05 8.46 16.13
CA SER A 99 -4.07 7.35 15.18
C SER A 99 -2.77 7.24 14.41
N ILE A 100 -2.46 6.03 13.96
CA ILE A 100 -1.30 5.71 13.16
C ILE A 100 -1.75 4.87 11.96
N ILE A 101 -1.31 5.25 10.79
CA ILE A 101 -1.42 4.44 9.58
C ILE A 101 -0.06 3.87 9.24
N THR A 102 0.04 2.56 9.07
CA THR A 102 1.26 1.91 8.61
C THR A 102 0.96 1.11 7.35
N LEU A 103 1.60 1.45 6.24
CA LEU A 103 1.57 0.68 5.00
C LEU A 103 2.87 -0.14 4.89
N VAL A 104 2.74 -1.41 4.54
CA VAL A 104 3.85 -2.36 4.36
C VAL A 104 3.74 -2.97 2.97
N THR A 105 4.82 -2.97 2.20
CA THR A 105 4.89 -3.56 0.86
C THR A 105 6.28 -4.12 0.56
N ALA A 106 6.37 -5.01 -0.42
CA ALA A 106 7.64 -5.45 -1.01
C ALA A 106 8.05 -4.60 -2.24
N SER A 107 7.18 -3.68 -2.71
CA SER A 107 7.44 -2.86 -3.90
C SER A 107 8.35 -1.68 -3.59
N THR A 108 9.43 -1.54 -4.36
CA THR A 108 10.31 -0.37 -4.35
C THR A 108 9.63 0.90 -4.83
N ASP A 109 8.51 0.78 -5.56
CA ASP A 109 7.72 1.90 -6.07
C ASP A 109 7.25 2.82 -4.93
N LEU A 110 7.08 2.27 -3.72
CA LEU A 110 6.72 3.05 -2.53
C LEU A 110 7.74 4.18 -2.28
N VAL A 111 9.03 3.84 -2.27
CA VAL A 111 10.11 4.80 -2.00
C VAL A 111 10.18 5.87 -3.10
N THR A 112 10.08 5.43 -4.36
CA THR A 112 10.10 6.32 -5.53
C THR A 112 8.91 7.29 -5.51
N LEU A 113 7.73 6.82 -5.11
CA LEU A 113 6.53 7.64 -5.01
C LEU A 113 6.59 8.64 -3.86
N TYR A 114 7.16 8.26 -2.71
CA TYR A 114 7.06 9.07 -1.50
C TYR A 114 8.20 10.07 -1.31
N ASN A 115 9.43 9.74 -1.72
CA ASN A 115 10.55 10.66 -1.58
C ASN A 115 10.25 12.08 -2.09
N PRO A 116 9.70 12.29 -3.30
CA PRO A 116 9.39 13.65 -3.77
C PRO A 116 8.27 14.32 -2.94
N GLN A 117 7.33 13.55 -2.38
CA GLN A 117 6.23 14.09 -1.59
C GLN A 117 6.66 14.49 -0.17
N LEU A 118 7.74 13.88 0.34
CA LEU A 118 8.28 14.13 1.68
C LEU A 118 9.19 15.36 1.75
N THR A 119 9.57 15.94 0.62
CA THR A 119 10.38 17.17 0.56
C THR A 119 9.71 18.39 1.22
N ALA A 120 8.39 18.37 1.39
CA ALA A 120 7.63 19.41 2.08
C ALA A 120 7.65 19.29 3.61
N PHE A 121 8.23 18.20 4.15
CA PHE A 121 8.33 17.93 5.59
C PHE A 121 9.75 18.15 6.08
N ASN A 122 9.91 18.49 7.36
CA ASN A 122 11.23 18.62 7.97
C ASN A 122 11.82 17.23 8.21
N ASN A 123 13.04 17.00 7.73
CA ASN A 123 13.79 15.80 8.09
C ASN A 123 14.25 15.89 9.55
N VAL A 124 13.98 14.86 10.33
CA VAL A 124 14.28 14.78 11.75
C VAL A 124 15.03 13.50 12.09
N LYS A 125 15.68 13.47 13.26
CA LYS A 125 16.32 12.25 13.75
C LYS A 125 15.27 11.19 14.05
N CYS A 126 15.46 9.97 13.51
CA CYS A 126 14.60 8.85 13.80
C CYS A 126 14.80 8.35 15.25
N GLU A 127 13.71 8.33 16.01
CA GLU A 127 13.70 7.82 17.40
C GLU A 127 12.74 6.65 17.58
N THR A 128 12.09 6.19 16.50
CA THR A 128 11.12 5.10 16.53
C THR A 128 11.78 3.75 16.87
N PRO A 129 11.04 2.80 17.48
CA PRO A 129 11.57 1.46 17.73
C PRO A 129 12.09 0.76 16.47
N MET A 130 11.45 0.98 15.31
CA MET A 130 11.86 0.40 14.03
C MET A 130 13.23 0.91 13.60
N ALA A 131 13.52 2.20 13.79
CA ALA A 131 14.81 2.78 13.43
C ALA A 131 16.00 2.29 14.32
N LYS A 132 15.71 1.58 15.40
CA LYS A 132 16.72 0.97 16.28
C LYS A 132 17.06 -0.47 15.89
N ASP A 133 16.32 -1.07 14.98
CA ASP A 133 16.63 -2.42 14.46
C ASP A 133 17.80 -2.34 13.49
N LYS A 134 18.77 -3.28 13.64
CA LYS A 134 19.99 -3.33 12.82
C LYS A 134 19.74 -3.63 11.35
N ASN A 135 18.60 -4.23 11.03
CA ASN A 135 18.20 -4.59 9.68
C ASN A 135 17.31 -3.54 9.02
N THR A 136 16.99 -2.46 9.75
CA THR A 136 16.06 -1.43 9.29
C THR A 136 16.78 -0.10 9.11
N SER A 137 16.57 0.55 7.97
CA SER A 137 17.01 1.91 7.68
C SER A 137 15.77 2.79 7.58
N CYS A 138 15.76 3.93 8.27
CA CYS A 138 14.63 4.86 8.29
C CYS A 138 15.04 6.29 7.97
N ASN A 139 14.20 6.98 7.21
CA ASN A 139 14.18 8.44 7.09
C ASN A 139 12.91 8.93 7.78
N CYS A 140 13.04 9.86 8.71
CA CYS A 140 11.95 10.38 9.52
C CYS A 140 11.70 11.84 9.21
N TYR A 141 10.44 12.20 9.13
CA TYR A 141 9.96 13.51 8.72
C TYR A 141 8.87 14.00 9.65
N GLU A 142 8.81 15.30 9.84
CA GLU A 142 7.83 15.92 10.73
C GLU A 142 7.24 17.18 10.14
N SER A 143 5.96 17.40 10.43
CA SER A 143 5.26 18.66 10.23
C SER A 143 4.71 19.14 11.58
N LYS A 144 3.95 20.23 11.58
CA LYS A 144 3.26 20.71 12.81
C LYS A 144 2.22 19.72 13.37
N THR A 145 1.77 18.78 12.57
CA THR A 145 0.61 17.93 12.89
C THR A 145 0.83 16.44 12.65
N HIS A 146 1.91 16.07 11.96
CA HIS A 146 2.17 14.66 11.61
C HIS A 146 3.65 14.33 11.69
N ALA A 147 3.95 13.13 12.19
CA ALA A 147 5.22 12.44 12.06
C ALA A 147 5.10 11.35 10.99
N ILE A 148 6.14 11.20 10.15
CA ILE A 148 6.17 10.24 9.06
C ILE A 148 7.51 9.51 9.08
N ASP A 149 7.46 8.19 9.13
CA ASP A 149 8.63 7.33 9.01
C ASP A 149 8.57 6.58 7.69
N LEU A 150 9.60 6.70 6.86
CA LEU A 150 9.80 5.90 5.67
C LEU A 150 10.99 4.98 5.90
N CYS A 151 10.73 3.69 6.03
CA CYS A 151 11.73 2.69 6.38
C CYS A 151 11.83 1.58 5.33
N ASP A 152 13.01 1.00 5.21
CA ASP A 152 13.25 -0.27 4.56
C ASP A 152 13.85 -1.28 5.55
N GLU A 153 13.38 -2.51 5.51
CA GLU A 153 13.86 -3.62 6.33
C GLU A 153 14.37 -4.74 5.43
N ARG A 154 15.62 -5.17 5.63
CA ARG A 154 16.15 -6.36 4.99
C ARG A 154 15.55 -7.61 5.62
N VAL A 155 14.86 -8.41 4.84
CA VAL A 155 14.21 -9.65 5.30
C VAL A 155 14.68 -10.85 4.49
N LYS A 156 14.76 -12.03 5.13
CA LYS A 156 14.93 -13.29 4.42
C LYS A 156 13.59 -13.70 3.83
N LEU A 157 13.53 -13.80 2.52
CA LEU A 157 12.38 -14.33 1.79
C LEU A 157 12.63 -15.79 1.43
N THR A 158 11.58 -16.52 1.09
CA THR A 158 11.67 -17.95 0.69
C THR A 158 12.56 -18.17 -0.55
N MET A 159 12.73 -17.15 -1.39
CA MET A 159 13.52 -17.19 -2.64
C MET A 159 14.79 -16.34 -2.57
N GLY A 160 15.28 -15.97 -1.38
CA GLY A 160 16.49 -15.16 -1.18
C GLY A 160 16.28 -13.98 -0.25
N ASP A 161 17.27 -13.07 -0.21
CA ASP A 161 17.15 -11.82 0.54
C ASP A 161 16.28 -10.82 -0.22
N GLY A 162 15.46 -10.08 0.50
CA GLY A 162 14.60 -9.03 -0.06
C GLY A 162 14.41 -7.90 0.94
N ASN A 163 13.76 -6.83 0.50
CA ASN A 163 13.41 -5.73 1.36
C ASN A 163 11.89 -5.64 1.51
N LYS A 164 11.46 -5.24 2.70
CA LYS A 164 10.12 -4.70 2.95
C LYS A 164 10.24 -3.21 3.16
N TYR A 165 9.30 -2.48 2.62
CA TYR A 165 9.21 -1.04 2.73
C TYR A 165 8.01 -0.69 3.61
N PHE A 166 8.21 0.27 4.50
CA PHE A 166 7.19 0.73 5.43
C PHE A 166 7.05 2.23 5.31
N VAL A 167 5.82 2.70 5.35
CA VAL A 167 5.57 4.10 5.68
C VAL A 167 4.58 4.13 6.83
N SER A 168 4.96 4.82 7.90
CA SER A 168 4.08 5.07 9.04
C SER A 168 3.77 6.56 9.13
N VAL A 169 2.51 6.91 9.28
CA VAL A 169 2.06 8.29 9.48
C VAL A 169 1.28 8.35 10.78
N ALA A 170 1.74 9.15 11.70
CA ALA A 170 1.10 9.41 12.99
C ALA A 170 0.66 10.87 13.07
N LYS A 171 -0.53 11.12 13.63
CA LYS A 171 -0.95 12.44 14.08
C LYS A 171 -0.25 12.75 15.41
N ILE A 172 0.34 13.94 15.54
CA ILE A 172 1.00 14.48 16.74
C ILE A 172 0.29 15.70 17.27
#